data_d1c2b0a07d0d41f823f14d93aa92b6d5
#
_entry.id   d1c2b0a07d0d41f823f14d93aa92b6d5
#
_cell.length_a   1.000
_cell.length_b   1.000
_cell.length_c   1.000
_cell.angle_alpha   90.00
_cell.angle_beta   90.00
_cell.angle_gamma   90.00
#
_symmetry.space_group_name_H-M   'P 1'
#
loop_
_entity.id
_entity.type
_entity.pdbx_description
1 polymer ?
#
loop_
_entity_poly.entity_id
_entity_poly.type
_entity_poly.pdbx_seq_one_letter_code
_entity_poly.pdbx_strand_id
1 'polypeptide(L)'
;SHDHLDHDHDHEHAEETEHHDHDSEEEGLEAKGAHTDEIILSPEKARAAGVKVEEVKLGMFHGVIHTSGKVMSASCDETAVVATISGRVQYKNHVSEGLKVAAGTTLFSITSAGMQMADGDPVQRARIDYERAERDYTRAKTLIKDKIISEKDLAVAKAEYEAAKLTYTSMQRTRSAGGVTVTAPRGGYIKQCMVNGGDYVEAGQPLAVITQNKHLYLRAEIPERHFNELNKIRCAKFRTSYSNRLYDITDMGGHIQSYGRSAEVNNSYIPVIFEFNNTGDVVQGSYAEIYLITQDRPNVITLPLTALTEEQGVHFVYIQIDAEGYRKQEVTLGESDGERVEILTGVKKGDRVVTKGAVQVRLASAANAIPAHNHNH
;
A
#
# COMPACT_ATOMS: atom_id res chain seq x y z
N SER A 1 36.08 -55.28 17.52
CA SER A 1 35.66 -56.61 18.01
C SER A 1 34.30 -56.96 17.47
N HIS A 2 34.30 -57.99 16.65
CA HIS A 2 33.22 -58.87 16.19
C HIS A 2 32.24 -58.27 15.16
N ASP A 3 32.32 -58.58 13.91
CA ASP A 3 32.35 -59.84 13.13
C ASP A 3 30.96 -60.43 12.83
N HIS A 4 30.73 -60.54 11.49
CA HIS A 4 30.06 -61.65 10.74
C HIS A 4 28.51 -61.70 10.80
N LEU A 5 27.78 -61.98 9.72
CA LEU A 5 27.94 -62.90 8.57
C LEU A 5 26.87 -62.65 7.50
N ASP A 6 27.27 -62.92 6.28
CA ASP A 6 26.54 -63.16 5.05
C ASP A 6 25.37 -64.14 5.12
N HIS A 7 24.40 -63.99 4.24
CA HIS A 7 23.76 -65.11 3.56
C HIS A 7 23.19 -64.69 2.17
N ASP A 8 23.88 -65.21 1.14
CA ASP A 8 23.40 -65.42 -0.22
C ASP A 8 22.33 -66.50 -0.25
N HIS A 9 21.36 -66.36 -1.15
CA HIS A 9 20.68 -67.48 -1.82
C HIS A 9 20.24 -67.10 -3.21
N ASP A 10 21.01 -67.57 -4.21
CA ASP A 10 20.60 -67.84 -5.57
C ASP A 10 19.58 -68.91 -5.68
N HIS A 11 18.60 -68.75 -6.60
CA HIS A 11 17.99 -69.88 -7.36
C HIS A 11 17.56 -69.42 -8.73
N GLU A 12 18.35 -69.85 -9.71
CA GLU A 12 17.91 -70.01 -11.10
C GLU A 12 16.91 -71.17 -11.25
N HIS A 13 15.96 -71.03 -12.16
CA HIS A 13 15.54 -72.12 -13.07
C HIS A 13 14.85 -71.58 -14.33
N ALA A 14 15.27 -72.19 -15.42
CA ALA A 14 15.03 -71.92 -16.83
C ALA A 14 13.73 -72.53 -17.36
N GLU A 15 13.32 -71.93 -18.51
CA GLU A 15 12.75 -72.48 -19.76
C GLU A 15 11.49 -73.38 -19.69
N GLU A 16 10.48 -73.00 -20.48
CA GLU A 16 10.15 -73.71 -21.71
C GLU A 16 9.11 -72.96 -22.54
N THR A 17 9.35 -72.97 -23.84
CA THR A 17 8.59 -72.46 -24.98
C THR A 17 7.45 -73.38 -25.35
N GLU A 18 6.30 -72.83 -25.80
CA GLU A 18 5.46 -73.45 -26.83
C GLU A 18 4.71 -72.42 -27.68
N HIS A 19 4.94 -72.52 -28.98
CA HIS A 19 4.22 -71.89 -30.07
C HIS A 19 2.79 -72.42 -30.22
N HIS A 20 1.87 -71.49 -30.48
CA HIS A 20 0.71 -71.80 -31.37
C HIS A 20 0.31 -70.55 -32.17
N ASP A 21 0.55 -70.68 -33.48
CA ASP A 21 -0.06 -69.86 -34.53
C ASP A 21 -1.58 -70.16 -34.60
N HIS A 22 -2.37 -69.08 -34.69
CA HIS A 22 -3.62 -69.06 -35.39
C HIS A 22 -3.86 -67.69 -36.00
N ASP A 23 -3.75 -67.69 -37.36
CA ASP A 23 -4.33 -66.69 -38.21
C ASP A 23 -5.87 -66.66 -38.04
N SER A 24 -6.41 -65.45 -37.91
CA SER A 24 -7.71 -65.06 -38.44
C SER A 24 -7.81 -63.58 -38.57
N GLU A 25 -7.86 -63.16 -39.83
CA GLU A 25 -8.28 -61.84 -40.27
C GLU A 25 -9.64 -61.49 -39.71
N GLU A 26 -9.76 -60.33 -39.05
CA GLU A 26 -11.03 -59.61 -39.03
C GLU A 26 -10.77 -58.09 -39.02
N GLU A 27 -11.51 -57.48 -39.87
CA GLU A 27 -11.53 -56.12 -40.36
C GLU A 27 -11.56 -55.07 -39.26
N GLY A 28 -10.93 -53.95 -39.60
CA GLY A 28 -10.86 -52.74 -38.85
C GLY A 28 -12.18 -52.16 -38.37
N LEU A 29 -12.18 -51.83 -37.11
CA LEU A 29 -12.93 -50.72 -36.58
C LEU A 29 -11.89 -49.84 -35.84
N GLU A 30 -11.48 -48.81 -36.55
CA GLU A 30 -10.80 -47.70 -35.89
C GLU A 30 -11.72 -47.15 -34.80
N ALA A 31 -11.59 -47.66 -33.60
CA ALA A 31 -12.03 -46.97 -32.42
C ALA A 31 -11.14 -45.73 -32.27
N LYS A 32 -11.63 -44.59 -32.75
CA LYS A 32 -11.16 -43.30 -32.31
C LYS A 32 -11.19 -43.34 -30.81
N GLY A 33 -10.02 -43.47 -30.21
CA GLY A 33 -9.84 -43.30 -28.79
C GLY A 33 -10.44 -41.96 -28.39
N ALA A 34 -11.51 -42.00 -27.64
CA ALA A 34 -12.10 -40.83 -27.05
C ALA A 34 -11.00 -40.20 -26.24
N HIS A 35 -10.51 -39.05 -26.68
CA HIS A 35 -9.62 -38.20 -25.90
C HIS A 35 -10.42 -37.75 -24.70
N THR A 36 -10.14 -38.35 -23.52
CA THR A 36 -10.82 -38.13 -22.25
C THR A 36 -10.50 -36.76 -21.64
N ASP A 37 -9.73 -35.93 -22.33
CA ASP A 37 -9.23 -34.65 -21.83
C ASP A 37 -9.95 -33.42 -22.41
N GLU A 38 -10.95 -33.61 -23.25
CA GLU A 38 -11.73 -32.51 -23.81
C GLU A 38 -12.84 -32.09 -22.85
N ILE A 39 -12.86 -30.80 -22.51
CA ILE A 39 -13.92 -30.21 -21.69
C ILE A 39 -14.99 -29.65 -22.61
N ILE A 40 -16.22 -30.10 -22.45
CA ILE A 40 -17.36 -29.65 -23.26
C ILE A 40 -18.18 -28.64 -22.46
N LEU A 41 -18.34 -27.44 -23.00
CA LEU A 41 -19.18 -26.38 -22.47
C LEU A 41 -19.91 -25.73 -23.64
N SER A 42 -21.23 -25.78 -23.65
CA SER A 42 -22.01 -25.17 -24.73
C SER A 42 -21.80 -23.67 -24.81
N PRO A 43 -21.87 -23.04 -26.01
CA PRO A 43 -21.70 -21.61 -26.15
C PRO A 43 -22.66 -20.78 -25.29
N GLU A 44 -23.88 -21.26 -25.08
CA GLU A 44 -24.87 -20.60 -24.22
C GLU A 44 -24.45 -20.61 -22.74
N LYS A 45 -24.00 -21.76 -22.24
CA LYS A 45 -23.51 -21.90 -20.88
C LYS A 45 -22.20 -21.09 -20.65
N ALA A 46 -21.31 -21.11 -21.63
CA ALA A 46 -20.08 -20.31 -21.60
C ALA A 46 -20.39 -18.82 -21.52
N ARG A 47 -21.32 -18.33 -22.31
CA ARG A 47 -21.75 -16.95 -22.31
C ARG A 47 -22.41 -16.55 -20.99
N ALA A 48 -23.30 -17.41 -20.48
CA ALA A 48 -23.96 -17.21 -19.18
C ALA A 48 -22.95 -17.20 -18.01
N ALA A 49 -21.87 -17.97 -18.10
CA ALA A 49 -20.78 -18.02 -17.11
C ALA A 49 -19.77 -16.90 -17.25
N GLY A 50 -19.90 -16.02 -18.25
CA GLY A 50 -18.97 -14.91 -18.50
C GLY A 50 -17.63 -15.34 -19.06
N VAL A 51 -17.54 -16.47 -19.73
CA VAL A 51 -16.33 -16.96 -20.38
C VAL A 51 -15.96 -16.04 -21.54
N LYS A 52 -14.72 -15.55 -21.52
CA LYS A 52 -14.11 -14.78 -22.62
C LYS A 52 -12.87 -15.49 -23.10
N VAL A 53 -12.65 -15.44 -24.41
CA VAL A 53 -11.51 -16.04 -25.07
C VAL A 53 -10.76 -14.98 -25.85
N GLU A 54 -9.45 -15.00 -25.75
CA GLU A 54 -8.53 -14.14 -26.52
C GLU A 54 -7.56 -14.99 -27.32
N GLU A 55 -7.24 -14.53 -28.52
CA GLU A 55 -6.17 -15.13 -29.33
C GLU A 55 -4.81 -14.67 -28.80
N VAL A 56 -3.91 -15.62 -28.59
CA VAL A 56 -2.55 -15.35 -28.13
C VAL A 56 -1.74 -14.71 -29.26
N LYS A 57 -1.15 -13.56 -28.94
CA LYS A 57 -0.26 -12.80 -29.83
C LYS A 57 1.07 -12.55 -29.15
N LEU A 58 2.12 -12.47 -29.95
CA LEU A 58 3.40 -11.96 -29.48
C LEU A 58 3.30 -10.44 -29.34
N GLY A 59 3.73 -9.91 -28.21
CA GLY A 59 3.65 -8.49 -27.94
C GLY A 59 4.82 -7.98 -27.11
N MET A 60 4.76 -6.70 -26.84
CA MET A 60 5.71 -6.07 -25.91
C MET A 60 5.30 -6.35 -24.48
N PHE A 61 6.26 -6.73 -23.68
CA PHE A 61 6.14 -6.79 -22.24
C PHE A 61 7.37 -6.13 -21.62
N HIS A 62 7.35 -5.90 -20.35
CA HIS A 62 8.46 -5.27 -19.62
C HIS A 62 9.08 -6.25 -18.65
N GLY A 63 10.33 -6.01 -18.29
CA GLY A 63 10.94 -6.66 -17.15
C GLY A 63 10.24 -6.19 -15.87
N VAL A 64 10.11 -7.07 -14.90
CA VAL A 64 9.47 -6.80 -13.63
C VAL A 64 10.36 -7.28 -12.50
N ILE A 65 10.57 -6.42 -11.51
CA ILE A 65 11.11 -6.80 -10.21
C ILE A 65 9.96 -6.86 -9.24
N HIS A 66 9.64 -8.06 -8.77
CA HIS A 66 8.61 -8.25 -7.74
C HIS A 66 9.22 -8.12 -6.36
N THR A 67 8.71 -7.19 -5.58
CA THR A 67 9.19 -6.92 -4.24
C THR A 67 8.04 -6.45 -3.34
N SER A 68 8.37 -6.08 -2.15
CA SER A 68 7.43 -5.51 -1.18
C SER A 68 7.96 -4.18 -0.65
N GLY A 69 7.10 -3.46 -0.01
CA GLY A 69 7.46 -2.20 0.59
C GLY A 69 6.33 -1.62 1.43
N LYS A 70 6.40 -0.33 1.63
CA LYS A 70 5.48 0.39 2.51
C LYS A 70 5.06 1.71 1.90
N VAL A 71 3.79 2.03 2.05
CA VAL A 71 3.26 3.36 1.73
C VAL A 71 3.51 4.27 2.92
N MET A 72 4.14 5.41 2.69
CA MET A 72 4.48 6.39 3.70
C MET A 72 3.88 7.73 3.33
N SER A 73 3.54 8.54 4.34
CA SER A 73 3.12 9.92 4.07
C SER A 73 4.31 10.78 3.70
N ALA A 74 4.10 11.71 2.76
CA ALA A 74 5.09 12.73 2.47
C ALA A 74 5.18 13.70 3.65
N SER A 75 6.40 14.04 4.06
CA SER A 75 6.63 14.95 5.18
C SER A 75 6.04 16.36 4.96
N CYS A 76 5.90 16.79 3.71
CA CYS A 76 5.25 18.07 3.37
C CYS A 76 3.75 18.10 3.67
N ASP A 77 3.10 16.96 3.78
CA ASP A 77 1.68 16.82 4.13
C ASP A 77 1.42 16.71 5.63
N GLU A 78 2.47 16.54 6.42
CA GLU A 78 2.39 16.39 7.86
C GLU A 78 2.61 17.70 8.58
N THR A 79 1.85 17.94 9.62
CA THR A 79 1.99 19.10 10.50
C THR A 79 1.90 18.65 11.95
N ALA A 80 2.88 19.00 12.73
CA ALA A 80 2.86 18.76 14.17
C ALA A 80 1.95 19.76 14.88
N VAL A 81 1.14 19.26 15.79
CA VAL A 81 0.41 20.05 16.76
C VAL A 81 1.27 20.12 18.02
N VAL A 82 1.73 21.28 18.39
CA VAL A 82 2.67 21.45 19.50
C VAL A 82 2.02 22.18 20.68
N ALA A 83 2.52 21.91 21.88
CA ALA A 83 2.11 22.63 23.08
C ALA A 83 2.58 24.09 23.02
N THR A 84 1.66 25.02 23.24
CA THR A 84 1.97 26.46 23.26
C THR A 84 2.52 26.93 24.59
N ILE A 85 2.18 26.23 25.68
CA ILE A 85 2.68 26.47 27.04
C ILE A 85 2.98 25.13 27.70
N SER A 86 3.74 25.17 28.78
CA SER A 86 3.95 24.01 29.66
C SER A 86 2.78 23.84 30.61
N GLY A 87 2.39 22.61 30.90
CA GLY A 87 1.31 22.29 31.79
C GLY A 87 0.72 20.90 31.58
N ARG A 88 -0.44 20.65 32.17
CA ARG A 88 -1.17 19.38 32.00
C ARG A 88 -2.13 19.47 30.84
N VAL A 89 -2.08 18.43 29.98
CA VAL A 89 -2.94 18.31 28.80
C VAL A 89 -4.28 17.70 29.18
N GLN A 90 -5.34 18.25 28.59
CA GLN A 90 -6.65 17.65 28.58
C GLN A 90 -7.22 17.66 27.16
N TYR A 91 -7.94 16.60 26.79
CA TYR A 91 -8.66 16.55 25.52
C TYR A 91 -9.90 17.45 25.60
N LYS A 92 -10.06 18.31 24.61
CA LYS A 92 -11.29 19.14 24.49
C LYS A 92 -12.36 18.47 23.66
N ASN A 93 -11.94 17.72 22.66
CA ASN A 93 -12.79 16.89 21.81
C ASN A 93 -12.22 15.48 21.80
N HIS A 94 -13.00 14.54 21.30
CA HIS A 94 -12.50 13.20 21.09
C HIS A 94 -11.39 13.24 20.02
N VAL A 95 -10.15 13.05 20.45
CA VAL A 95 -8.97 13.03 19.57
C VAL A 95 -8.51 11.59 19.45
N SER A 96 -8.67 11.02 18.27
CA SER A 96 -8.26 9.65 17.96
C SER A 96 -7.61 9.59 16.58
N GLU A 97 -6.77 8.60 16.39
CA GLU A 97 -6.15 8.36 15.08
C GLU A 97 -7.21 8.13 14.00
N GLY A 98 -7.00 8.71 12.83
CA GLY A 98 -7.93 8.65 11.71
C GLY A 98 -9.06 9.67 11.74
N LEU A 99 -9.21 10.46 12.81
CA LEU A 99 -10.23 11.48 12.90
C LEU A 99 -9.93 12.65 11.95
N LYS A 100 -10.92 13.03 11.15
CA LYS A 100 -10.86 14.22 10.29
C LYS A 100 -11.06 15.48 11.12
N VAL A 101 -10.18 16.44 10.96
CA VAL A 101 -10.24 17.74 11.65
C VAL A 101 -10.14 18.88 10.65
N ALA A 102 -10.84 19.97 10.91
CA ALA A 102 -10.70 21.22 10.19
C ALA A 102 -9.63 22.11 10.83
N ALA A 103 -9.05 23.01 10.07
CA ALA A 103 -8.16 24.04 10.62
C ALA A 103 -8.90 24.86 11.69
N GLY A 104 -8.24 25.13 12.79
CA GLY A 104 -8.81 25.86 13.92
C GLY A 104 -9.65 25.04 14.90
N THR A 105 -9.86 23.75 14.65
CA THR A 105 -10.54 22.85 15.59
C THR A 105 -9.73 22.73 16.88
N THR A 106 -10.35 22.97 18.03
CA THR A 106 -9.74 22.80 19.33
C THR A 106 -9.53 21.32 19.63
N LEU A 107 -8.30 20.90 19.83
CA LEU A 107 -7.93 19.52 20.09
C LEU A 107 -7.64 19.27 21.57
N PHE A 108 -6.84 20.15 22.16
CA PHE A 108 -6.35 20.04 23.51
C PHE A 108 -6.54 21.36 24.27
N SER A 109 -6.52 21.27 25.58
CA SER A 109 -6.26 22.41 26.45
C SER A 109 -5.11 22.09 27.39
N ILE A 110 -4.30 23.08 27.71
CA ILE A 110 -3.17 22.95 28.61
C ILE A 110 -3.42 23.87 29.79
N THR A 111 -3.45 23.27 30.98
CA THR A 111 -3.64 24.01 32.25
C THR A 111 -2.32 24.06 32.99
N SER A 112 -1.94 25.26 33.39
CA SER A 112 -0.80 25.50 34.30
C SER A 112 -1.26 25.52 35.77
N ALA A 113 -2.55 25.36 36.03
CA ALA A 113 -3.13 25.41 37.40
C ALA A 113 -2.59 24.25 38.26
N GLY A 114 -1.94 24.60 39.38
CA GLY A 114 -1.34 23.67 40.32
C GLY A 114 0.17 23.52 40.22
N MET A 115 0.81 24.12 39.23
CA MET A 115 2.26 24.23 39.19
C MET A 115 2.70 25.65 39.59
N GLN A 116 3.49 25.74 40.63
CA GLN A 116 4.27 26.95 40.90
C GLN A 116 5.37 27.01 39.84
N MET A 117 5.07 27.60 38.72
CA MET A 117 6.12 27.95 37.76
C MET A 117 6.88 29.12 38.33
N ALA A 118 8.20 29.04 38.28
CA ALA A 118 9.08 30.13 38.72
C ALA A 118 8.78 31.46 38.00
N ASP A 119 8.11 31.40 36.86
CA ASP A 119 7.83 32.54 35.99
C ASP A 119 6.33 32.95 35.91
N GLY A 120 5.44 32.28 36.63
CA GLY A 120 4.01 32.61 36.63
C GLY A 120 3.22 32.25 35.38
N ASP A 121 1.89 32.53 35.39
CA ASP A 121 1.01 32.34 34.25
C ASP A 121 1.36 33.31 33.11
N PRO A 122 1.65 32.85 31.90
CA PRO A 122 2.00 33.70 30.74
C PRO A 122 0.93 34.76 30.44
N VAL A 123 -0.36 34.43 30.61
CA VAL A 123 -1.45 35.38 30.39
C VAL A 123 -1.46 36.48 31.45
N GLN A 124 -1.22 36.13 32.70
CA GLN A 124 -1.06 37.13 33.78
C GLN A 124 0.14 38.02 33.54
N ARG A 125 1.28 37.49 33.09
CA ARG A 125 2.45 38.31 32.74
C ARG A 125 2.13 39.27 31.61
N ALA A 126 1.49 38.80 30.55
CA ALA A 126 1.06 39.66 29.44
C ALA A 126 0.07 40.73 29.88
N ARG A 127 -0.80 40.46 30.84
CA ARG A 127 -1.72 41.42 31.45
C ARG A 127 -0.96 42.49 32.25
N ILE A 128 0.02 42.09 33.06
CA ILE A 128 0.83 43.03 33.87
C ILE A 128 1.66 43.92 32.91
N ASP A 129 2.25 43.37 31.88
CA ASP A 129 3.01 44.17 30.90
C ASP A 129 2.10 45.12 30.13
N TYR A 130 0.90 44.74 29.79
CA TYR A 130 -0.10 45.58 29.16
C TYR A 130 -0.52 46.73 30.07
N GLU A 131 -0.87 46.46 31.33
CA GLU A 131 -1.29 47.46 32.29
C GLU A 131 -0.15 48.46 32.57
N ARG A 132 1.09 48.00 32.67
CA ARG A 132 2.28 48.89 32.82
C ARG A 132 2.47 49.77 31.60
N ALA A 133 2.45 49.21 30.41
CA ALA A 133 2.60 49.94 29.15
C ALA A 133 1.48 50.97 28.96
N GLU A 134 0.27 50.66 29.36
CA GLU A 134 -0.89 51.59 29.39
C GLU A 134 -0.70 52.76 30.30
N ARG A 135 -0.21 52.52 31.53
CA ARG A 135 0.11 53.58 32.48
C ARG A 135 1.23 54.48 31.97
N ASP A 136 2.27 53.89 31.44
CA ASP A 136 3.42 54.65 30.91
C ASP A 136 3.02 55.49 29.69
N TYR A 137 2.19 54.97 28.81
CA TYR A 137 1.65 55.71 27.68
C TYR A 137 0.71 56.85 28.11
N THR A 138 -0.17 56.58 29.06
CA THR A 138 -1.06 57.62 29.62
C THR A 138 -0.28 58.73 30.28
N ARG A 139 0.77 58.42 31.04
CA ARG A 139 1.70 59.40 31.63
C ARG A 139 2.41 60.20 30.55
N ALA A 140 2.91 59.54 29.51
CA ALA A 140 3.62 60.19 28.40
C ALA A 140 2.71 61.17 27.66
N LYS A 141 1.42 60.85 27.44
CA LYS A 141 0.42 61.76 26.87
C LYS A 141 0.18 63.00 27.70
N THR A 142 0.28 62.90 29.04
CA THR A 142 0.17 64.07 29.92
C THR A 142 1.43 64.90 29.90
N LEU A 143 2.61 64.26 29.98
CA LEU A 143 3.91 64.95 30.04
C LEU A 143 4.26 65.69 28.76
N ILE A 144 3.81 65.24 27.60
CA ILE A 144 4.07 65.92 26.34
C ILE A 144 3.30 67.24 26.23
N LYS A 145 2.15 67.33 26.83
CA LYS A 145 1.36 68.59 26.89
C LYS A 145 2.13 69.68 27.61
N ASP A 146 2.92 69.30 28.63
CA ASP A 146 3.76 70.16 29.41
C ASP A 146 5.18 70.30 28.83
N LYS A 147 5.46 69.75 27.66
CA LYS A 147 6.75 69.72 26.96
C LYS A 147 7.90 69.13 27.77
N ILE A 148 7.57 68.17 28.67
CA ILE A 148 8.58 67.57 29.58
C ILE A 148 9.26 66.36 28.83
N ILE A 149 8.61 65.73 27.87
CA ILE A 149 9.18 64.63 27.06
C ILE A 149 9.14 65.02 25.57
N SER A 150 9.94 64.28 24.77
CA SER A 150 9.95 64.48 23.32
C SER A 150 8.82 63.69 22.63
N GLU A 151 8.49 64.11 21.40
CA GLU A 151 7.55 63.32 20.56
C GLU A 151 8.02 61.90 20.29
N LYS A 152 9.35 61.71 20.24
CA LYS A 152 9.98 60.40 20.10
C LYS A 152 9.67 59.50 21.30
N ASP A 153 9.77 60.06 22.52
CA ASP A 153 9.47 59.31 23.74
C ASP A 153 8.00 58.91 23.82
N LEU A 154 7.11 59.80 23.38
CA LEU A 154 5.68 59.46 23.26
C LEU A 154 5.43 58.33 22.24
N ALA A 155 6.09 58.37 21.08
CA ALA A 155 5.97 57.36 20.04
C ALA A 155 6.48 56.00 20.53
N VAL A 156 7.54 55.93 21.30
CA VAL A 156 8.06 54.70 21.92
C VAL A 156 7.05 54.15 22.91
N ALA A 157 6.53 54.99 23.82
CA ALA A 157 5.53 54.56 24.79
C ALA A 157 4.25 54.01 24.12
N LYS A 158 3.81 54.65 23.04
CA LYS A 158 2.66 54.22 22.24
C LYS A 158 2.93 52.86 21.58
N ALA A 159 4.10 52.67 20.98
CA ALA A 159 4.48 51.41 20.31
C ALA A 159 4.55 50.25 21.32
N GLU A 160 5.11 50.48 22.50
CA GLU A 160 5.14 49.48 23.58
C GLU A 160 3.73 49.11 24.07
N TYR A 161 2.86 50.10 24.23
CA TYR A 161 1.47 49.89 24.60
C TYR A 161 0.71 49.04 23.58
N GLU A 162 0.82 49.38 22.30
CA GLU A 162 0.13 48.67 21.24
C GLU A 162 0.66 47.23 21.11
N ALA A 163 1.95 46.99 21.23
CA ALA A 163 2.57 45.69 21.22
C ALA A 163 2.11 44.81 22.42
N ALA A 164 2.12 45.37 23.62
CA ALA A 164 1.69 44.68 24.82
C ALA A 164 0.16 44.35 24.78
N LYS A 165 -0.63 45.28 24.24
CA LYS A 165 -2.08 45.08 24.04
C LYS A 165 -2.34 43.94 23.05
N LEU A 166 -1.66 43.89 21.92
CA LEU A 166 -1.79 42.85 20.93
C LEU A 166 -1.45 41.48 21.52
N THR A 167 -0.34 41.39 22.23
CA THR A 167 0.09 40.15 22.89
C THR A 167 -0.93 39.66 23.91
N TYR A 168 -1.42 40.55 24.79
CA TYR A 168 -2.41 40.19 25.79
C TYR A 168 -3.75 39.76 25.18
N THR A 169 -4.24 40.50 24.19
CA THR A 169 -5.51 40.19 23.50
C THR A 169 -5.40 38.87 22.78
N SER A 170 -4.30 38.59 22.12
CA SER A 170 -4.04 37.35 21.43
C SER A 170 -4.03 36.15 22.40
N MET A 171 -3.35 36.28 23.53
CA MET A 171 -3.32 35.22 24.56
C MET A 171 -4.69 34.98 25.21
N GLN A 172 -5.48 36.04 25.43
CA GLN A 172 -6.84 35.91 25.94
C GLN A 172 -7.76 35.11 25.02
N ARG A 173 -7.65 35.33 23.69
CA ARG A 173 -8.48 34.60 22.70
C ARG A 173 -8.22 33.10 22.72
N THR A 174 -7.01 32.69 23.02
CA THR A 174 -6.64 31.28 23.05
C THR A 174 -6.92 30.61 24.40
N ARG A 175 -7.22 31.41 25.44
CA ARG A 175 -7.52 30.90 26.77
C ARG A 175 -9.02 30.58 26.92
N SER A 176 -9.33 29.35 27.33
CA SER A 176 -10.68 28.94 27.75
C SER A 176 -10.72 28.78 29.28
N ALA A 177 -11.94 28.58 29.82
CA ALA A 177 -12.14 28.27 31.24
C ALA A 177 -11.35 27.05 31.75
N GLY A 178 -10.95 26.16 30.86
CA GLY A 178 -10.14 24.96 31.15
C GLY A 178 -8.65 25.08 30.82
N GLY A 179 -8.14 26.31 30.54
CA GLY A 179 -6.75 26.55 30.21
C GLY A 179 -6.53 27.16 28.83
N VAL A 180 -5.29 27.11 28.32
CA VAL A 180 -4.93 27.56 26.97
C VAL A 180 -5.27 26.48 25.96
N THR A 181 -6.05 26.83 24.95
CA THR A 181 -6.46 25.89 23.90
C THR A 181 -5.36 25.70 22.86
N VAL A 182 -5.23 24.46 22.40
CA VAL A 182 -4.36 24.09 21.26
C VAL A 182 -5.25 23.63 20.14
N THR A 183 -5.14 24.30 19.00
CA THR A 183 -5.98 24.06 17.82
C THR A 183 -5.20 23.40 16.70
N ALA A 184 -5.94 22.74 15.79
CA ALA A 184 -5.36 22.19 14.57
C ALA A 184 -4.84 23.35 13.69
N PRO A 185 -3.54 23.36 13.34
CA PRO A 185 -2.97 24.44 12.51
C PRO A 185 -3.43 24.35 11.05
N ARG A 186 -3.82 23.18 10.60
CA ARG A 186 -4.40 22.95 9.26
C ARG A 186 -5.37 21.76 9.29
N GLY A 187 -6.23 21.68 8.28
CA GLY A 187 -7.17 20.57 8.12
C GLY A 187 -6.48 19.30 7.66
N GLY A 188 -7.07 18.17 7.98
CA GLY A 188 -6.56 16.86 7.62
C GLY A 188 -7.07 15.77 8.53
N TYR A 189 -6.29 14.71 8.71
CA TYR A 189 -6.58 13.58 9.59
C TYR A 189 -5.53 13.48 10.69
N ILE A 190 -5.93 13.09 11.86
CA ILE A 190 -5.01 12.77 12.96
C ILE A 190 -4.25 11.49 12.61
N LYS A 191 -2.96 11.60 12.35
CA LYS A 191 -2.09 10.46 12.08
C LYS A 191 -1.69 9.73 13.35
N GLN A 192 -1.30 10.51 14.36
CA GLN A 192 -0.81 10.00 15.63
C GLN A 192 -1.12 10.98 16.74
N CYS A 193 -1.51 10.48 17.89
CA CYS A 193 -1.62 11.22 19.13
C CYS A 193 -0.53 10.73 20.09
N MET A 194 0.30 11.65 20.57
CA MET A 194 1.54 11.33 21.32
C MET A 194 1.36 11.49 22.83
N VAL A 195 0.23 12.02 23.29
CA VAL A 195 -0.03 12.31 24.68
C VAL A 195 -1.36 11.76 25.14
N ASN A 196 -1.47 11.48 26.44
CA ASN A 196 -2.69 11.07 27.08
C ASN A 196 -3.25 12.22 27.94
N GLY A 197 -4.54 12.20 28.21
CA GLY A 197 -5.16 13.15 29.13
C GLY A 197 -4.52 13.09 30.52
N GLY A 198 -4.13 14.25 31.03
CA GLY A 198 -3.43 14.38 32.31
C GLY A 198 -1.90 14.39 32.24
N ASP A 199 -1.31 14.09 31.09
CA ASP A 199 0.13 14.15 30.90
C ASP A 199 0.65 15.59 31.07
N TYR A 200 1.81 15.71 31.65
CA TYR A 200 2.55 16.97 31.69
C TYR A 200 3.36 17.14 30.41
N VAL A 201 3.23 18.31 29.78
CA VAL A 201 3.95 18.65 28.56
C VAL A 201 4.72 19.97 28.74
N GLU A 202 5.78 20.12 27.97
CA GLU A 202 6.55 21.35 27.90
C GLU A 202 6.17 22.14 26.66
N ALA A 203 6.35 23.48 26.73
CA ALA A 203 6.13 24.34 25.58
C ALA A 203 7.01 23.90 24.40
N GLY A 204 6.39 23.75 23.21
CA GLY A 204 7.05 23.26 22.02
C GLY A 204 7.04 21.74 21.86
N GLN A 205 6.57 20.98 22.84
CA GLN A 205 6.47 19.53 22.76
C GLN A 205 5.38 19.13 21.75
N PRO A 206 5.65 18.18 20.83
CA PRO A 206 4.62 17.65 19.94
C PRO A 206 3.53 16.87 20.69
N LEU A 207 2.28 17.16 20.39
CA LEU A 207 1.10 16.52 21.00
C LEU A 207 0.44 15.55 20.04
N ALA A 208 0.38 15.90 18.76
CA ALA A 208 -0.22 15.10 17.70
C ALA A 208 0.40 15.46 16.36
N VAL A 209 0.17 14.61 15.37
CA VAL A 209 0.53 14.85 13.98
C VAL A 209 -0.71 14.79 13.12
N ILE A 210 -0.93 15.83 12.31
CA ILE A 210 -2.01 15.90 11.31
C ILE A 210 -1.42 15.68 9.94
N THR A 211 -2.05 14.81 9.14
CA THR A 211 -1.69 14.57 7.75
C THR A 211 -2.84 14.92 6.82
N GLN A 212 -2.52 15.49 5.66
CA GLN A 212 -3.52 15.71 4.61
C GLN A 212 -3.76 14.45 3.76
N ASN A 213 -2.85 13.49 3.78
CA ASN A 213 -2.89 12.25 3.01
C ASN A 213 -3.04 12.49 1.48
N LYS A 214 -2.51 13.59 0.99
CA LYS A 214 -2.58 13.98 -0.44
C LYS A 214 -1.38 13.51 -1.24
N HIS A 215 -0.19 13.55 -0.64
CA HIS A 215 1.07 13.10 -1.23
C HIS A 215 1.60 11.92 -0.43
N LEU A 216 1.90 10.86 -1.13
CA LEU A 216 2.40 9.62 -0.54
C LEU A 216 3.73 9.23 -1.17
N TYR A 217 4.52 8.49 -0.42
CA TYR A 217 5.71 7.81 -0.89
C TYR A 217 5.47 6.31 -0.87
N LEU A 218 5.86 5.66 -1.95
CA LEU A 218 6.01 4.21 -1.98
C LEU A 218 7.49 3.89 -1.80
N ARG A 219 7.84 3.30 -0.68
CA ARG A 219 9.19 2.82 -0.42
C ARG A 219 9.27 1.35 -0.78
N ALA A 220 9.94 1.03 -1.88
CA ALA A 220 10.20 -0.32 -2.32
C ALA A 220 11.55 -0.80 -1.76
N GLU A 221 11.55 -1.99 -1.18
CA GLU A 221 12.75 -2.64 -0.66
C GLU A 221 13.29 -3.62 -1.70
N ILE A 222 14.35 -3.23 -2.40
CA ILE A 222 14.90 -4.00 -3.51
C ILE A 222 16.09 -4.84 -3.04
N PRO A 223 16.07 -6.16 -3.26
CA PRO A 223 17.23 -7.00 -2.95
C PRO A 223 18.50 -6.54 -3.70
N GLU A 224 19.65 -6.59 -3.03
CA GLU A 224 20.93 -6.14 -3.59
C GLU A 224 21.31 -6.83 -4.92
N ARG A 225 20.83 -8.05 -5.15
CA ARG A 225 21.05 -8.76 -6.41
C ARG A 225 20.53 -8.00 -7.65
N HIS A 226 19.60 -7.07 -7.46
CA HIS A 226 19.03 -6.24 -8.52
C HIS A 226 19.72 -4.87 -8.65
N PHE A 227 20.86 -4.67 -8.00
CA PHE A 227 21.59 -3.40 -8.02
C PHE A 227 21.83 -2.85 -9.43
N ASN A 228 22.22 -3.72 -10.36
CA ASN A 228 22.50 -3.34 -11.75
C ASN A 228 21.24 -2.99 -12.56
N GLU A 229 20.05 -3.28 -12.02
CA GLU A 229 18.77 -3.03 -12.68
C GLU A 229 18.09 -1.75 -12.14
N LEU A 230 18.63 -1.13 -11.09
CA LEU A 230 18.03 0.05 -10.45
C LEU A 230 17.83 1.20 -11.43
N ASN A 231 18.79 1.46 -12.30
CA ASN A 231 18.73 2.53 -13.29
C ASN A 231 17.76 2.23 -14.44
N LYS A 232 17.27 1.01 -14.57
CA LYS A 232 16.29 0.59 -15.57
C LYS A 232 14.84 0.71 -15.08
N ILE A 233 14.63 0.93 -13.79
CA ILE A 233 13.30 1.07 -13.21
C ILE A 233 12.67 2.37 -13.71
N ARG A 234 11.50 2.27 -14.33
CA ARG A 234 10.77 3.42 -14.90
C ARG A 234 9.56 3.81 -14.07
N CYS A 235 8.83 2.84 -13.59
CA CYS A 235 7.62 3.05 -12.80
C CYS A 235 7.34 1.85 -11.90
N ALA A 236 6.29 1.94 -11.13
CA ALA A 236 5.86 0.87 -10.25
C ALA A 236 4.34 0.70 -10.28
N LYS A 237 3.91 -0.53 -10.09
CA LYS A 237 2.53 -0.86 -9.75
C LYS A 237 2.53 -1.50 -8.36
N PHE A 238 1.50 -1.28 -7.60
CA PHE A 238 1.40 -1.85 -6.27
C PHE A 238 -0.02 -2.22 -5.87
N ARG A 239 -0.11 -3.15 -4.94
CA ARG A 239 -1.35 -3.60 -4.32
C ARG A 239 -1.19 -3.58 -2.81
N THR A 240 -2.16 -3.03 -2.11
CA THR A 240 -2.20 -3.05 -0.65
C THR A 240 -2.90 -4.31 -0.13
N SER A 241 -2.63 -4.69 1.13
CA SER A 241 -3.19 -5.89 1.73
C SER A 241 -4.71 -5.85 1.95
N TYR A 242 -5.28 -4.66 2.04
CA TYR A 242 -6.72 -4.46 2.31
C TYR A 242 -7.56 -4.27 1.04
N SER A 243 -6.94 -4.27 -0.14
CA SER A 243 -7.63 -4.07 -1.41
C SER A 243 -7.06 -4.98 -2.51
N ASN A 244 -7.93 -5.47 -3.38
CA ASN A 244 -7.49 -6.21 -4.57
C ASN A 244 -7.14 -5.30 -5.75
N ARG A 245 -7.28 -3.99 -5.59
CA ARG A 245 -6.98 -3.03 -6.63
C ARG A 245 -5.47 -2.92 -6.84
N LEU A 246 -5.07 -3.03 -8.11
CA LEU A 246 -3.71 -2.72 -8.54
C LEU A 246 -3.64 -1.23 -8.89
N TYR A 247 -2.75 -0.51 -8.22
CA TYR A 247 -2.49 0.90 -8.50
C TYR A 247 -1.28 1.02 -9.40
N ASP A 248 -1.39 1.86 -10.42
CA ASP A 248 -0.27 2.29 -11.24
C ASP A 248 0.17 3.69 -10.80
N ILE A 249 1.40 3.82 -10.35
CA ILE A 249 1.94 5.10 -9.87
C ILE A 249 1.91 6.16 -10.98
N THR A 250 2.12 5.78 -12.23
CA THR A 250 2.09 6.70 -13.36
C THR A 250 0.72 7.38 -13.50
N ASP A 251 -0.36 6.64 -13.31
CA ASP A 251 -1.74 7.16 -13.34
C ASP A 251 -2.04 8.12 -12.18
N MET A 252 -1.24 8.06 -11.13
CA MET A 252 -1.34 8.89 -9.94
C MET A 252 -0.34 10.06 -9.95
N GLY A 253 0.18 10.41 -11.11
CA GLY A 253 1.18 11.47 -11.27
C GLY A 253 2.52 11.14 -10.59
N GLY A 254 2.82 9.86 -10.41
CA GLY A 254 3.98 9.40 -9.69
C GLY A 254 5.25 9.32 -10.52
N HIS A 255 6.35 9.45 -9.85
CA HIS A 255 7.70 9.36 -10.41
C HIS A 255 8.69 8.85 -9.35
N ILE A 256 9.83 8.39 -9.81
CA ILE A 256 10.93 8.01 -8.91
C ILE A 256 11.51 9.28 -8.31
N GLN A 257 11.52 9.34 -6.98
CA GLN A 257 12.14 10.45 -6.27
C GLN A 257 13.60 10.19 -5.96
N SER A 258 13.92 8.98 -5.50
CA SER A 258 15.29 8.64 -5.12
C SER A 258 15.56 7.14 -5.20
N TYR A 259 16.83 6.84 -5.46
CA TYR A 259 17.41 5.52 -5.23
C TYR A 259 18.25 5.61 -3.96
N GLY A 260 18.05 4.68 -3.03
CA GLY A 260 18.90 4.55 -1.87
C GLY A 260 20.33 4.17 -2.30
N ARG A 261 21.31 4.93 -1.86
CA ARG A 261 22.73 4.68 -2.15
C ARG A 261 23.45 3.87 -1.06
N SER A 262 22.78 3.65 0.05
CA SER A 262 23.32 2.86 1.15
C SER A 262 22.28 1.84 1.58
N ALA A 263 22.65 0.57 1.56
CA ALA A 263 21.96 -0.44 2.34
C ALA A 263 22.22 -0.13 3.83
N GLU A 264 21.19 -0.17 4.66
CA GLU A 264 21.38 -0.12 6.11
C GLU A 264 22.28 -1.29 6.52
N VAL A 265 23.17 -1.06 7.49
CA VAL A 265 24.26 -1.96 7.90
C VAL A 265 23.82 -3.40 8.21
N ASN A 266 22.53 -3.64 8.44
CA ASN A 266 21.97 -4.97 8.73
C ASN A 266 20.88 -5.40 7.74
N ASN A 267 20.75 -4.71 6.60
CA ASN A 267 19.67 -4.97 5.67
C ASN A 267 20.22 -5.10 4.23
N SER A 268 20.00 -6.27 3.63
CA SER A 268 20.41 -6.56 2.25
C SER A 268 19.47 -5.96 1.20
N TYR A 269 18.76 -4.89 1.54
CA TYR A 269 17.81 -4.22 0.67
C TYR A 269 18.22 -2.79 0.37
N ILE A 270 17.94 -2.37 -0.86
CA ILE A 270 18.16 -1.00 -1.33
C ILE A 270 16.79 -0.34 -1.45
N PRO A 271 16.53 0.76 -0.72
CA PRO A 271 15.27 1.46 -0.85
C PRO A 271 15.20 2.27 -2.15
N VAL A 272 14.10 2.14 -2.87
CA VAL A 272 13.72 3.02 -3.97
C VAL A 272 12.41 3.69 -3.62
N ILE A 273 12.38 5.00 -3.71
CA ILE A 273 11.23 5.80 -3.28
C ILE A 273 10.58 6.46 -4.48
N PHE A 274 9.27 6.23 -4.60
CA PHE A 274 8.38 6.87 -5.56
C PHE A 274 7.51 7.87 -4.82
N GLU A 275 7.34 9.04 -5.38
CA GLU A 275 6.36 10.02 -4.92
C GLU A 275 5.15 9.99 -5.83
N PHE A 276 3.96 10.05 -5.25
CA PHE A 276 2.70 10.07 -6.01
C PHE A 276 1.60 10.80 -5.27
N ASN A 277 0.60 11.25 -6.02
CA ASN A 277 -0.60 11.87 -5.47
C ASN A 277 -1.61 10.79 -5.08
N ASN A 278 -2.16 10.89 -3.88
CA ASN A 278 -3.22 9.99 -3.46
C ASN A 278 -4.55 10.38 -4.12
N THR A 279 -4.84 9.76 -5.25
CA THR A 279 -6.11 9.93 -5.98
C THR A 279 -7.14 8.86 -5.65
N GLY A 280 -6.79 7.92 -4.79
CA GLY A 280 -7.63 6.82 -4.33
C GLY A 280 -7.64 6.70 -2.81
N ASP A 281 -8.06 5.56 -2.33
CA ASP A 281 -8.21 5.26 -0.90
C ASP A 281 -6.95 4.60 -0.32
N VAL A 282 -5.78 5.01 -0.77
CA VAL A 282 -4.52 4.48 -0.26
C VAL A 282 -4.25 5.04 1.13
N VAL A 283 -4.08 4.14 2.09
CA VAL A 283 -3.83 4.48 3.48
C VAL A 283 -2.33 4.45 3.76
N GLN A 284 -1.82 5.53 4.33
CA GLN A 284 -0.42 5.59 4.76
C GLN A 284 -0.12 4.54 5.83
N GLY A 285 1.10 4.05 5.83
CA GLY A 285 1.52 2.98 6.73
C GLY A 285 1.21 1.57 6.24
N SER A 286 0.49 1.45 5.11
CA SER A 286 0.14 0.16 4.54
C SER A 286 1.36 -0.56 3.97
N TYR A 287 1.41 -1.86 4.15
CA TYR A 287 2.29 -2.72 3.39
C TYR A 287 1.77 -2.88 1.96
N ALA A 288 2.68 -2.96 1.02
CA ALA A 288 2.36 -3.09 -0.39
C ALA A 288 3.19 -4.21 -1.04
N GLU A 289 2.51 -4.96 -1.90
CA GLU A 289 3.15 -5.81 -2.91
C GLU A 289 3.46 -4.93 -4.11
N ILE A 290 4.71 -4.92 -4.56
CA ILE A 290 5.21 -3.95 -5.53
C ILE A 290 5.78 -4.66 -6.76
N TYR A 291 5.38 -4.19 -7.93
CA TYR A 291 5.88 -4.61 -9.23
C TYR A 291 6.62 -3.45 -9.88
N LEU A 292 7.93 -3.51 -9.87
CA LEU A 292 8.80 -2.49 -10.48
C LEU A 292 8.96 -2.80 -11.95
N ILE A 293 8.61 -1.85 -12.78
CA ILE A 293 8.63 -1.99 -14.23
C ILE A 293 9.97 -1.48 -14.76
N THR A 294 10.65 -2.34 -15.51
CA THR A 294 11.95 -2.06 -16.10
C THR A 294 11.85 -1.94 -17.63
N GLN A 295 12.88 -2.36 -18.35
CA GLN A 295 12.95 -2.25 -19.82
C GLN A 295 11.88 -3.09 -20.52
N ASP A 296 11.42 -2.59 -21.67
CA ASP A 296 10.55 -3.34 -22.56
C ASP A 296 11.28 -4.54 -23.19
N ARG A 297 10.55 -5.63 -23.30
CA ARG A 297 10.97 -6.86 -23.97
C ARG A 297 9.99 -7.18 -25.09
N PRO A 298 10.44 -7.31 -26.34
CA PRO A 298 9.59 -7.67 -27.47
C PRO A 298 9.34 -9.18 -27.55
N ASN A 299 8.33 -9.57 -28.33
CA ASN A 299 8.02 -10.95 -28.68
C ASN A 299 7.76 -11.85 -27.46
N VAL A 300 7.00 -11.35 -26.50
CA VAL A 300 6.61 -12.07 -25.30
C VAL A 300 5.14 -12.45 -25.37
N ILE A 301 4.82 -13.67 -24.91
CA ILE A 301 3.45 -14.13 -24.71
C ILE A 301 3.06 -13.77 -23.27
N THR A 302 1.99 -13.01 -23.14
CA THR A 302 1.39 -12.69 -21.84
C THR A 302 -0.07 -13.02 -21.81
N LEU A 303 -0.57 -13.39 -20.64
CA LEU A 303 -1.99 -13.60 -20.37
C LEU A 303 -2.39 -12.82 -19.12
N PRO A 304 -3.66 -12.37 -19.04
CA PRO A 304 -4.15 -11.81 -17.78
C PRO A 304 -4.12 -12.88 -16.69
N LEU A 305 -3.90 -12.48 -15.45
CA LEU A 305 -3.89 -13.39 -14.30
C LEU A 305 -5.23 -14.16 -14.15
N THR A 306 -6.33 -13.56 -14.61
CA THR A 306 -7.65 -14.18 -14.62
C THR A 306 -7.76 -15.42 -15.52
N ALA A 307 -6.81 -15.62 -16.45
CA ALA A 307 -6.75 -16.80 -17.30
C ALA A 307 -6.18 -18.03 -16.58
N LEU A 308 -5.48 -17.85 -15.48
CA LEU A 308 -4.78 -18.90 -14.77
C LEU A 308 -5.66 -19.59 -13.74
N THR A 309 -5.50 -20.91 -13.65
CA THR A 309 -5.92 -21.71 -12.50
C THR A 309 -4.72 -22.43 -11.91
N GLU A 310 -4.76 -22.69 -10.62
CA GLU A 310 -3.69 -23.39 -9.92
C GLU A 310 -4.22 -24.64 -9.25
N GLU A 311 -3.49 -25.73 -9.40
CA GLU A 311 -3.73 -27.00 -8.72
C GLU A 311 -2.40 -27.56 -8.21
N GLN A 312 -2.27 -27.69 -6.91
CA GLN A 312 -1.07 -28.25 -6.26
C GLN A 312 0.25 -27.59 -6.70
N GLY A 313 0.25 -26.27 -6.84
CA GLY A 313 1.42 -25.50 -7.25
C GLY A 313 1.70 -25.49 -8.75
N VAL A 314 0.87 -26.18 -9.54
CA VAL A 314 0.97 -26.20 -11.02
C VAL A 314 -0.08 -25.28 -11.61
N HIS A 315 0.31 -24.49 -12.61
CA HIS A 315 -0.57 -23.54 -13.27
C HIS A 315 -1.11 -24.08 -14.59
N PHE A 316 -2.38 -23.80 -14.84
CA PHE A 316 -3.08 -24.24 -16.03
C PHE A 316 -3.84 -23.09 -16.68
N VAL A 317 -4.00 -23.18 -17.99
CA VAL A 317 -4.92 -22.36 -18.77
C VAL A 317 -5.86 -23.29 -19.54
N TYR A 318 -6.94 -22.72 -20.05
CA TYR A 318 -7.89 -23.47 -20.88
C TYR A 318 -7.84 -22.93 -22.31
N ILE A 319 -7.53 -23.81 -23.26
CA ILE A 319 -7.43 -23.48 -24.68
C ILE A 319 -8.72 -23.92 -25.35
N GLN A 320 -9.38 -23.01 -26.05
CA GLN A 320 -10.54 -23.32 -26.85
C GLN A 320 -10.11 -24.03 -28.12
N ILE A 321 -10.64 -25.24 -28.35
CA ILE A 321 -10.36 -26.08 -29.52
C ILE A 321 -11.36 -25.78 -30.63
N ASP A 322 -12.66 -25.72 -30.27
CA ASP A 322 -13.78 -25.42 -31.15
C ASP A 322 -14.90 -24.67 -30.40
N ALA A 323 -16.08 -24.58 -30.99
CA ALA A 323 -17.18 -23.80 -30.40
C ALA A 323 -17.62 -24.28 -29.00
N GLU A 324 -17.43 -25.57 -28.68
CA GLU A 324 -17.88 -26.21 -27.44
C GLU A 324 -16.75 -26.86 -26.65
N GLY A 325 -15.58 -27.08 -27.26
CA GLY A 325 -14.48 -27.84 -26.71
C GLY A 325 -13.39 -26.98 -26.16
N TYR A 326 -12.89 -27.33 -24.98
CA TYR A 326 -11.73 -26.71 -24.31
C TYR A 326 -10.77 -27.78 -23.88
N ARG A 327 -9.49 -27.42 -23.83
CA ARG A 327 -8.42 -28.29 -23.35
C ARG A 327 -7.71 -27.63 -22.19
N LYS A 328 -7.52 -28.38 -21.11
CA LYS A 328 -6.67 -27.97 -19.99
C LYS A 328 -5.20 -28.08 -20.41
N GLN A 329 -4.47 -27.01 -20.27
CA GLN A 329 -3.07 -26.92 -20.66
C GLN A 329 -2.22 -26.45 -19.50
N GLU A 330 -1.22 -27.24 -19.14
CA GLU A 330 -0.19 -26.82 -18.18
C GLU A 330 0.69 -25.75 -18.78
N VAL A 331 1.02 -24.73 -17.98
CA VAL A 331 1.87 -23.62 -18.36
C VAL A 331 2.96 -23.37 -17.32
N THR A 332 4.08 -22.87 -17.79
CA THR A 332 5.14 -22.35 -16.95
C THR A 332 5.12 -20.83 -17.01
N LEU A 333 5.12 -20.19 -15.83
CA LEU A 333 5.02 -18.74 -15.71
C LEU A 333 6.39 -18.09 -15.66
N GLY A 334 6.49 -16.91 -16.27
CA GLY A 334 7.59 -15.99 -16.09
C GLY A 334 7.22 -14.86 -15.12
N GLU A 335 7.68 -13.66 -15.40
CA GLU A 335 7.43 -12.47 -14.59
C GLU A 335 5.98 -11.98 -14.73
N SER A 336 5.43 -11.48 -13.63
CA SER A 336 4.11 -10.85 -13.59
C SER A 336 4.23 -9.40 -13.14
N ASP A 337 3.42 -8.52 -13.73
CA ASP A 337 3.27 -7.13 -13.30
C ASP A 337 2.05 -6.90 -12.38
N GLY A 338 1.45 -7.99 -11.90
CA GLY A 338 0.24 -7.96 -11.06
C GLY A 338 -1.07 -7.97 -11.84
N GLU A 339 -1.04 -7.74 -13.13
CA GLU A 339 -2.20 -7.75 -14.04
C GLU A 339 -2.07 -8.82 -15.12
N ARG A 340 -0.92 -8.87 -15.74
CA ARG A 340 -0.56 -9.87 -16.75
C ARG A 340 0.67 -10.65 -16.31
N VAL A 341 0.82 -11.83 -16.84
CA VAL A 341 1.95 -12.71 -16.57
C VAL A 341 2.52 -13.25 -17.87
N GLU A 342 3.84 -13.33 -17.94
CA GLU A 342 4.54 -13.98 -19.04
C GLU A 342 4.33 -15.49 -19.00
N ILE A 343 4.02 -16.08 -20.13
CA ILE A 343 3.93 -17.53 -20.30
C ILE A 343 5.15 -18.03 -21.02
N LEU A 344 5.97 -18.79 -20.31
CA LEU A 344 7.23 -19.32 -20.84
C LEU A 344 7.01 -20.54 -21.73
N THR A 345 6.15 -21.45 -21.30
CA THR A 345 5.82 -22.70 -22.01
C THR A 345 4.35 -23.06 -21.90
N GLY A 346 3.85 -23.83 -22.83
CA GLY A 346 2.51 -24.40 -22.82
C GLY A 346 1.50 -23.70 -23.74
N VAL A 347 1.79 -22.49 -24.17
CA VAL A 347 0.93 -21.70 -25.07
C VAL A 347 1.77 -21.15 -26.22
N LYS A 348 1.21 -21.13 -27.39
CA LYS A 348 1.86 -20.58 -28.61
C LYS A 348 0.97 -19.54 -29.28
N LYS A 349 1.57 -18.74 -30.16
CA LYS A 349 0.86 -17.77 -30.99
C LYS A 349 -0.27 -18.45 -31.77
N GLY A 350 -1.44 -17.84 -31.74
CA GLY A 350 -2.64 -18.33 -32.41
C GLY A 350 -3.56 -19.19 -31.54
N ASP A 351 -3.09 -19.65 -30.37
CA ASP A 351 -3.95 -20.35 -29.44
C ASP A 351 -5.05 -19.42 -28.92
N ARG A 352 -6.25 -19.97 -28.76
CA ARG A 352 -7.39 -19.24 -28.18
C ARG A 352 -7.53 -19.62 -26.72
N VAL A 353 -7.18 -18.69 -25.83
CA VAL A 353 -7.12 -18.93 -24.39
C VAL A 353 -8.28 -18.27 -23.68
N VAL A 354 -8.90 -18.98 -22.74
CA VAL A 354 -9.92 -18.42 -21.85
C VAL A 354 -9.27 -17.44 -20.90
N THR A 355 -9.63 -16.18 -21.01
CA THR A 355 -9.09 -15.09 -20.19
C THR A 355 -10.01 -14.68 -19.04
N LYS A 356 -11.30 -14.96 -19.16
CA LYS A 356 -12.28 -14.82 -18.08
C LYS A 356 -13.13 -16.09 -17.99
N GLY A 357 -13.54 -16.44 -16.78
CA GLY A 357 -14.37 -17.60 -16.54
C GLY A 357 -13.61 -18.93 -16.57
N ALA A 358 -12.29 -18.91 -16.41
CA ALA A 358 -11.48 -20.13 -16.37
C ALA A 358 -11.91 -21.12 -15.29
N VAL A 359 -12.32 -20.61 -14.12
CA VAL A 359 -12.85 -21.44 -13.03
C VAL A 359 -14.14 -22.16 -13.45
N GLN A 360 -15.00 -21.51 -14.23
CA GLN A 360 -16.24 -22.10 -14.74
C GLN A 360 -15.95 -23.24 -15.73
N VAL A 361 -14.96 -23.08 -16.59
CA VAL A 361 -14.48 -24.12 -17.49
C VAL A 361 -13.93 -25.32 -16.70
N ARG A 362 -13.16 -25.05 -15.65
CA ARG A 362 -12.64 -26.08 -14.76
C ARG A 362 -13.75 -26.85 -14.06
N LEU A 363 -14.80 -26.19 -13.59
CA LEU A 363 -15.95 -26.83 -12.95
C LEU A 363 -16.75 -27.71 -13.94
N ALA A 364 -16.87 -27.28 -15.19
CA ALA A 364 -17.47 -28.08 -16.24
C ALA A 364 -16.68 -29.37 -16.50
N SER A 365 -15.35 -29.31 -16.42
CA SER A 365 -14.47 -30.49 -16.47
C SER A 365 -14.82 -31.51 -15.39
N ALA A 366 -15.00 -31.08 -14.14
CA ALA A 366 -15.34 -31.93 -13.02
C ALA A 366 -16.76 -32.58 -13.19
N ALA A 367 -17.71 -31.83 -13.71
CA ALA A 367 -19.07 -32.34 -13.96
C ALA A 367 -19.11 -33.42 -15.06
N ASN A 368 -18.25 -33.28 -16.08
CA ASN A 368 -18.16 -34.26 -17.17
C ASN A 368 -17.42 -35.55 -16.76
N ALA A 369 -16.65 -35.53 -15.69
CA ALA A 369 -15.91 -36.67 -15.17
C ALA A 369 -16.77 -37.63 -14.31
N ILE A 370 -17.99 -37.25 -13.94
CA ILE A 370 -18.91 -38.09 -13.16
C ILE A 370 -19.66 -39.00 -14.13
N PRO A 371 -19.48 -40.34 -14.10
CA PRO A 371 -20.27 -41.25 -14.93
C PRO A 371 -21.75 -41.11 -14.59
N ALA A 372 -22.60 -41.01 -15.61
CA ALA A 372 -24.03 -41.06 -15.41
C ALA A 372 -24.38 -42.44 -14.83
N HIS A 373 -24.70 -42.49 -13.55
CA HIS A 373 -25.29 -43.71 -12.96
C HIS A 373 -26.70 -43.90 -13.55
N ASN A 374 -26.79 -44.72 -14.58
CA ASN A 374 -28.09 -45.23 -15.05
C ASN A 374 -28.63 -46.22 -14.01
N HIS A 375 -29.51 -45.76 -13.16
CA HIS A 375 -30.37 -46.63 -12.41
C HIS A 375 -31.58 -46.97 -13.31
N ASN A 376 -31.47 -48.08 -14.05
CA ASN A 376 -32.65 -48.77 -14.60
C ASN A 376 -33.25 -49.59 -13.46
N HIS A 377 -34.47 -49.22 -13.08
CA HIS A 377 -35.41 -50.10 -12.36
C HIS A 377 -36.44 -50.67 -13.32
#